data_1918d6555acc4aaff4c6f1982c4552c6
#
_entry.id   1918d6555acc4aaff4c6f1982c4552c6
#
_cell.length_a   1.000
_cell.length_b   1.000
_cell.length_c   1.000
_cell.angle_alpha   90.00
_cell.angle_beta   90.00
_cell.angle_gamma   90.00
#
_symmetry.space_group_name_H-M   'P 1'
#
loop_
_entity.id
_entity.type
_entity.pdbx_description
1 polymer ?
#
loop_
_entity_poly.entity_id
_entity_poly.type
_entity_poly.pdbx_seq_one_letter_code
_entity_poly.pdbx_strand_id
1 'polypeptide(L)'
;MNRFGRGKLLVVPLMIIESIHHVSLTVTDLERSRRFYREILGLQEIARPNFNFPGAWFQAGAAQQLHLIVHTNPTFRIGKPLDSRDSHFAVRVPDYWQAVEHLRTHGYREDAPPDGLMRLIVNPRATAGFPQMYILDPDRHIIEINAAEAPPAPPRAG
;
A
#
# COMPACT_ATOMS: atom_id res chain seq x y z
N MET A 1 -50.70 42.10 5.43
CA MET A 1 -50.06 41.24 6.46
C MET A 1 -49.52 39.98 5.79
N ASN A 2 -48.24 39.97 5.39
CA ASN A 2 -47.59 38.80 4.76
C ASN A 2 -46.88 37.99 5.84
N ARG A 3 -47.40 36.81 6.13
CA ARG A 3 -46.70 35.81 6.94
C ARG A 3 -45.75 35.02 6.03
N PHE A 4 -44.47 35.38 6.03
CA PHE A 4 -43.42 34.53 5.48
C PHE A 4 -43.24 33.30 6.41
N GLY A 5 -43.66 32.13 5.95
CA GLY A 5 -43.40 30.87 6.61
C GLY A 5 -41.90 30.65 6.66
N ARG A 6 -41.37 30.47 7.87
CA ARG A 6 -40.00 30.02 8.09
C ARG A 6 -39.88 28.58 7.55
N GLY A 7 -39.30 28.43 6.36
CA GLY A 7 -38.93 27.14 5.84
C GLY A 7 -37.94 26.50 6.81
N LYS A 8 -38.27 25.32 7.37
CA LYS A 8 -37.29 24.50 8.14
C LYS A 8 -36.22 24.10 7.15
N LEU A 9 -35.00 24.59 7.36
CA LEU A 9 -33.81 24.02 6.72
C LEU A 9 -33.78 22.53 7.08
N LEU A 10 -33.92 21.65 6.09
CA LEU A 10 -33.67 20.25 6.23
C LEU A 10 -32.14 20.10 6.42
N VAL A 11 -31.69 19.86 7.65
CA VAL A 11 -30.33 19.50 7.91
C VAL A 11 -30.16 18.03 7.47
N VAL A 12 -29.62 17.86 6.26
CA VAL A 12 -29.24 16.51 5.81
C VAL A 12 -28.03 16.07 6.64
N PRO A 13 -28.11 14.94 7.34
CA PRO A 13 -26.95 14.45 8.10
C PRO A 13 -25.79 14.17 7.15
N LEU A 14 -24.64 14.77 7.42
CA LEU A 14 -23.41 14.57 6.67
C LEU A 14 -22.81 13.22 7.08
N MET A 15 -22.43 12.40 6.09
CA MET A 15 -21.62 11.21 6.35
C MET A 15 -20.21 11.65 6.75
N ILE A 16 -19.79 11.29 7.96
CA ILE A 16 -18.45 11.59 8.49
C ILE A 16 -17.61 10.33 8.38
N ILE A 17 -16.48 10.39 7.65
CA ILE A 17 -15.51 9.31 7.54
C ILE A 17 -14.49 9.51 8.66
N GLU A 18 -14.37 8.53 9.56
CA GLU A 18 -13.43 8.58 10.68
C GLU A 18 -12.00 8.17 10.25
N SER A 19 -11.87 7.11 9.44
CA SER A 19 -10.57 6.59 8.96
C SER A 19 -10.74 5.63 7.79
N ILE A 20 -9.62 5.28 7.16
CA ILE A 20 -9.56 4.07 6.33
C ILE A 20 -9.41 2.88 7.29
N HIS A 21 -10.35 1.94 7.26
CA HIS A 21 -10.33 0.76 8.11
C HIS A 21 -9.40 -0.33 7.57
N HIS A 22 -9.52 -0.66 6.28
CA HIS A 22 -8.67 -1.66 5.63
C HIS A 22 -8.55 -1.43 4.12
N VAL A 23 -7.55 -2.08 3.55
CA VAL A 23 -7.38 -2.26 2.11
C VAL A 23 -7.56 -3.75 1.81
N SER A 24 -8.42 -4.11 0.86
CA SER A 24 -8.58 -5.48 0.38
C SER A 24 -7.93 -5.65 -0.99
N LEU A 25 -7.11 -6.67 -1.13
CA LEU A 25 -6.39 -7.02 -2.35
C LEU A 25 -6.76 -8.43 -2.81
N THR A 26 -6.97 -8.59 -4.11
CA THR A 26 -7.13 -9.91 -4.70
C THR A 26 -5.77 -10.51 -5.01
N VAL A 27 -5.56 -11.78 -4.64
CA VAL A 27 -4.31 -12.51 -4.88
C VAL A 27 -4.61 -13.84 -5.55
N THR A 28 -3.68 -14.32 -6.37
CA THR A 28 -3.85 -15.59 -7.11
C THR A 28 -3.23 -16.78 -6.38
N ASP A 29 -2.22 -16.54 -5.54
CA ASP A 29 -1.54 -17.53 -4.69
C ASP A 29 -1.39 -16.99 -3.27
N LEU A 30 -2.17 -17.56 -2.35
CA LEU A 30 -2.22 -17.08 -0.97
C LEU A 30 -0.88 -17.22 -0.23
N GLU A 31 -0.21 -18.36 -0.39
CA GLU A 31 1.04 -18.62 0.34
C GLU A 31 2.21 -17.76 -0.17
N ARG A 32 2.27 -17.51 -1.48
CA ARG A 32 3.21 -16.57 -2.07
C ARG A 32 2.98 -15.16 -1.52
N SER A 33 1.73 -14.71 -1.49
CA SER A 33 1.37 -13.39 -0.98
C SER A 33 1.58 -13.29 0.54
N ARG A 34 1.25 -14.33 1.33
CA ARG A 34 1.56 -14.36 2.77
C ARG A 34 3.05 -14.18 3.05
N ARG A 35 3.92 -14.89 2.31
CA ARG A 35 5.38 -14.70 2.45
C ARG A 35 5.80 -13.27 2.15
N PHE A 36 5.31 -12.70 1.05
CA PHE A 36 5.61 -11.32 0.68
C PHE A 36 5.22 -10.32 1.78
N TYR A 37 3.98 -10.37 2.24
CA TYR A 37 3.49 -9.40 3.23
C TYR A 37 4.14 -9.58 4.61
N ARG A 38 4.55 -10.78 4.99
CA ARG A 38 5.29 -11.04 6.24
C ARG A 38 6.77 -10.71 6.12
N GLU A 39 7.45 -11.16 5.07
CA GLU A 39 8.91 -11.14 4.98
C GLU A 39 9.43 -9.84 4.34
N ILE A 40 8.72 -9.31 3.34
CA ILE A 40 9.13 -8.08 2.65
C ILE A 40 8.55 -6.84 3.34
N LEU A 41 7.25 -6.85 3.66
CA LEU A 41 6.62 -5.70 4.32
C LEU A 41 6.63 -5.78 5.85
N GLY A 42 7.03 -6.90 6.44
CA GLY A 42 7.11 -7.08 7.89
C GLY A 42 5.75 -7.02 8.61
N LEU A 43 4.65 -7.28 7.90
CA LEU A 43 3.32 -7.20 8.50
C LEU A 43 3.00 -8.46 9.32
N GLN A 44 2.38 -8.25 10.47
CA GLN A 44 1.91 -9.33 11.32
C GLN A 44 0.56 -9.87 10.82
N GLU A 45 0.50 -11.18 10.53
CA GLU A 45 -0.77 -11.85 10.24
C GLU A 45 -1.63 -11.92 11.50
N ILE A 46 -2.93 -11.60 11.36
CA ILE A 46 -3.90 -11.57 12.46
C ILE A 46 -5.03 -12.56 12.23
N ALA A 47 -5.78 -12.85 13.30
CA ALA A 47 -6.93 -13.74 13.22
C ALA A 47 -7.95 -13.24 12.19
N ARG A 48 -8.41 -14.14 11.34
CA ARG A 48 -9.43 -13.90 10.32
C ARG A 48 -10.69 -14.71 10.65
N PRO A 49 -11.89 -14.14 10.56
CA PRO A 49 -13.13 -14.92 10.65
C PRO A 49 -13.18 -16.05 9.61
N ASN A 50 -13.91 -17.09 9.93
CA ASN A 50 -14.03 -18.25 9.06
C ASN A 50 -14.98 -17.96 7.87
N PHE A 51 -14.46 -17.39 6.80
CA PHE A 51 -15.16 -17.19 5.55
C PHE A 51 -15.14 -18.46 4.68
N ASN A 52 -16.07 -18.58 3.76
CA ASN A 52 -16.16 -19.69 2.80
C ASN A 52 -15.20 -19.55 1.59
N PHE A 53 -14.26 -18.61 1.63
CA PHE A 53 -13.23 -18.38 0.62
C PHE A 53 -11.85 -18.20 1.29
N PRO A 54 -10.74 -18.59 0.61
CA PRO A 54 -9.39 -18.44 1.15
C PRO A 54 -8.97 -16.99 1.23
N GLY A 55 -8.14 -16.66 2.23
CA GLY A 55 -7.58 -15.33 2.41
C GLY A 55 -6.76 -15.22 3.69
N ALA A 56 -6.14 -14.06 3.91
CA ALA A 56 -5.37 -13.74 5.09
C ALA A 56 -5.57 -12.27 5.47
N TRP A 57 -5.44 -11.96 6.75
CA TRP A 57 -5.53 -10.62 7.28
C TRP A 57 -4.24 -10.23 7.97
N PHE A 58 -3.81 -8.98 7.80
CA PHE A 58 -2.60 -8.44 8.38
C PHE A 58 -2.88 -7.14 9.11
N GLN A 59 -2.17 -6.90 10.20
CA GLN A 59 -2.13 -5.61 10.87
C GLN A 59 -1.25 -4.65 10.05
N ALA A 60 -1.79 -3.48 9.72
CA ALA A 60 -1.09 -2.44 8.96
C ALA A 60 -1.12 -1.12 9.73
N GLY A 61 -0.20 -0.95 10.68
CA GLY A 61 -0.20 0.16 11.61
C GLY A 61 -1.03 -0.10 12.87
N ALA A 62 -1.49 0.95 13.57
CA ALA A 62 -2.13 0.82 14.87
C ALA A 62 -3.58 0.27 14.79
N ALA A 63 -4.33 0.65 13.77
CA ALA A 63 -5.76 0.32 13.65
C ALA A 63 -6.18 -0.17 12.25
N GLN A 64 -5.35 0.05 11.22
CA GLN A 64 -5.65 -0.33 9.85
C GLN A 64 -5.28 -1.79 9.58
N GLN A 65 -5.93 -2.39 8.60
CA GLN A 65 -5.68 -3.78 8.22
C GLN A 65 -5.45 -3.89 6.70
N LEU A 66 -4.74 -4.94 6.31
CA LEU A 66 -4.65 -5.39 4.94
C LEU A 66 -5.30 -6.78 4.83
N HIS A 67 -6.23 -6.93 3.90
CA HIS A 67 -6.93 -8.18 3.66
C HIS A 67 -6.54 -8.76 2.30
N LEU A 68 -6.10 -10.00 2.28
CA LEU A 68 -5.89 -10.77 1.07
C LEU A 68 -7.09 -11.67 0.81
N ILE A 69 -7.59 -11.66 -0.41
CA ILE A 69 -8.72 -12.47 -0.87
C ILE A 69 -8.26 -13.25 -2.09
N VAL A 70 -8.32 -14.58 -2.03
CA VAL A 70 -7.94 -15.39 -3.20
C VAL A 70 -9.00 -15.27 -4.27
N HIS A 71 -8.56 -14.91 -5.48
CA HIS A 71 -9.40 -14.85 -6.67
C HIS A 71 -8.67 -15.45 -7.86
N THR A 72 -9.39 -16.17 -8.72
CA THR A 72 -8.80 -16.84 -9.88
C THR A 72 -8.38 -15.89 -11.00
N ASN A 73 -9.01 -14.72 -11.07
CA ASN A 73 -8.66 -13.72 -12.07
C ASN A 73 -7.52 -12.85 -11.56
N PRO A 74 -6.44 -12.70 -12.34
CA PRO A 74 -5.34 -11.82 -11.99
C PRO A 74 -5.78 -10.36 -11.97
N THR A 75 -4.95 -9.51 -11.36
CA THR A 75 -5.17 -8.07 -11.37
C THR A 75 -5.07 -7.49 -12.78
N PHE A 76 -5.66 -6.33 -13.02
CA PHE A 76 -5.60 -5.61 -14.30
C PHE A 76 -4.20 -5.08 -14.67
N ARG A 77 -3.18 -5.39 -13.87
CA ARG A 77 -1.82 -4.87 -14.04
C ARG A 77 -0.85 -5.83 -14.72
N ILE A 78 -1.32 -6.95 -15.26
CA ILE A 78 -0.45 -7.87 -16.01
C ILE A 78 0.21 -7.12 -17.19
N GLY A 79 1.53 -7.19 -17.26
CA GLY A 79 2.32 -6.54 -18.31
C GLY A 79 2.43 -5.02 -18.21
N LYS A 80 1.83 -4.37 -17.19
CA LYS A 80 2.00 -2.93 -16.97
C LYS A 80 3.27 -2.63 -16.19
N PRO A 81 3.98 -1.55 -16.51
CA PRO A 81 5.13 -1.09 -15.74
C PRO A 81 4.69 -0.63 -14.33
N LEU A 82 5.67 -0.56 -13.43
CA LEU A 82 5.49 0.13 -12.15
C LEU A 82 5.38 1.63 -12.42
N ASP A 83 4.20 2.20 -12.19
CA ASP A 83 3.92 3.64 -12.34
C ASP A 83 3.38 4.20 -11.01
N SER A 84 4.10 5.16 -10.44
CA SER A 84 3.71 5.81 -9.18
C SER A 84 2.41 6.61 -9.24
N ARG A 85 1.87 6.85 -10.44
CA ARG A 85 0.60 7.57 -10.65
C ARG A 85 -0.60 6.63 -10.78
N ASP A 86 -0.38 5.33 -10.88
CA ASP A 86 -1.46 4.34 -10.94
C ASP A 86 -2.00 4.04 -9.52
N SER A 87 -3.14 3.37 -9.43
CA SER A 87 -3.78 3.02 -8.16
C SER A 87 -2.83 2.25 -7.25
N HIS A 88 -2.64 2.73 -6.05
CA HIS A 88 -1.75 2.14 -5.05
C HIS A 88 -2.28 2.40 -3.63
N PHE A 89 -1.75 1.68 -2.67
CA PHE A 89 -1.87 2.06 -1.26
C PHE A 89 -0.48 2.40 -0.72
N ALA A 90 -0.46 3.22 0.33
CA ALA A 90 0.77 3.69 0.94
C ALA A 90 0.90 3.21 2.39
N VAL A 91 2.14 2.84 2.75
CA VAL A 91 2.55 2.54 4.13
C VAL A 91 3.68 3.48 4.53
N ARG A 92 3.73 3.83 5.82
CA ARG A 92 4.78 4.69 6.36
C ARG A 92 5.75 3.89 7.21
N VAL A 93 7.05 4.15 6.99
CA VAL A 93 8.15 3.57 7.75
C VAL A 93 8.89 4.66 8.54
N PRO A 94 9.54 4.33 9.65
CA PRO A 94 10.30 5.30 10.43
C PRO A 94 11.60 5.73 9.76
N ASP A 95 12.26 4.84 9.01
CA ASP A 95 13.55 5.09 8.36
C ASP A 95 13.48 4.73 6.87
N TYR A 96 13.62 5.77 6.04
CA TYR A 96 13.56 5.66 4.59
C TYR A 96 14.68 4.81 4.01
N TRP A 97 15.94 5.09 4.39
CA TRP A 97 17.09 4.40 3.79
C TRP A 97 17.24 2.97 4.29
N GLN A 98 16.88 2.68 5.53
CA GLN A 98 16.80 1.32 6.03
C GLN A 98 15.79 0.50 5.22
N ALA A 99 14.63 1.08 4.90
CA ALA A 99 13.62 0.41 4.07
C ALA A 99 14.11 0.19 2.63
N VAL A 100 14.79 1.18 2.03
CA VAL A 100 15.41 1.01 0.70
C VAL A 100 16.41 -0.15 0.70
N GLU A 101 17.29 -0.21 1.70
CA GLU A 101 18.30 -1.27 1.79
C GLU A 101 17.66 -2.64 2.06
N HIS A 102 16.65 -2.69 2.91
CA HIS A 102 15.87 -3.91 3.13
C HIS A 102 15.27 -4.45 1.81
N LEU A 103 14.67 -3.59 0.98
CA LEU A 103 14.15 -4.02 -0.32
C LEU A 103 15.26 -4.50 -1.25
N ARG A 104 16.41 -3.85 -1.27
CA ARG A 104 17.57 -4.26 -2.07
C ARG A 104 18.10 -5.63 -1.67
N THR A 105 18.19 -5.93 -0.38
CA THR A 105 18.61 -7.26 0.13
C THR A 105 17.62 -8.36 -0.25
N HIS A 106 16.36 -8.00 -0.56
CA HIS A 106 15.34 -8.91 -1.06
C HIS A 106 15.22 -8.93 -2.59
N GLY A 107 16.20 -8.35 -3.30
CA GLY A 107 16.31 -8.44 -4.76
C GLY A 107 15.61 -7.32 -5.54
N TYR A 108 15.00 -6.35 -4.87
CA TYR A 108 14.44 -5.18 -5.54
C TYR A 108 15.53 -4.24 -6.05
N ARG A 109 15.41 -3.76 -7.28
CA ARG A 109 16.47 -2.98 -7.95
C ARG A 109 15.90 -1.84 -8.78
N GLU A 110 16.60 -0.71 -8.76
CA GLU A 110 16.26 0.47 -9.57
C GLU A 110 16.57 0.26 -11.06
N ASP A 111 17.45 -0.65 -11.40
CA ASP A 111 17.83 -1.01 -12.79
C ASP A 111 17.06 -2.22 -13.35
N ALA A 112 16.15 -2.82 -12.57
CA ALA A 112 15.27 -3.89 -13.06
C ALA A 112 14.35 -3.37 -14.19
N PRO A 113 13.87 -4.24 -15.10
CA PRO A 113 12.94 -3.84 -16.15
C PRO A 113 11.73 -3.07 -15.60
N PRO A 114 11.22 -2.05 -16.29
CA PRO A 114 10.11 -1.22 -15.79
C PRO A 114 8.84 -2.01 -15.43
N ASP A 115 8.62 -3.13 -16.11
CA ASP A 115 7.50 -4.08 -15.87
C ASP A 115 7.91 -5.28 -15.01
N GLY A 116 9.17 -5.35 -14.54
CA GLY A 116 9.67 -6.43 -13.68
C GLY A 116 9.07 -6.37 -12.28
N LEU A 117 8.77 -7.55 -11.68
CA LEU A 117 8.26 -7.63 -10.29
C LEU A 117 9.25 -7.09 -9.27
N MET A 118 10.55 -7.16 -9.56
CA MET A 118 11.63 -6.68 -8.68
C MET A 118 12.00 -5.21 -8.98
N ARG A 119 11.18 -4.50 -9.74
CA ARG A 119 11.38 -3.07 -9.97
C ARG A 119 11.22 -2.27 -8.68
N LEU A 120 12.17 -1.38 -8.41
CA LEU A 120 12.15 -0.42 -7.32
C LEU A 120 12.22 1.00 -7.90
N ILE A 121 11.32 1.87 -7.48
CA ILE A 121 11.43 3.31 -7.71
C ILE A 121 11.82 3.96 -6.39
N VAL A 122 12.91 4.71 -6.35
CA VAL A 122 13.40 5.43 -5.16
C VAL A 122 13.34 6.93 -5.44
N ASN A 123 12.53 7.65 -4.68
CA ASN A 123 12.35 9.08 -4.83
C ASN A 123 12.49 9.80 -3.47
N PRO A 124 13.72 10.07 -3.02
CA PRO A 124 13.97 10.68 -1.71
C PRO A 124 13.58 12.18 -1.65
N ARG A 125 13.31 12.81 -2.80
CA ARG A 125 12.89 14.21 -2.91
C ARG A 125 11.63 14.36 -3.74
N ALA A 126 10.60 13.58 -3.37
CA ALA A 126 9.33 13.62 -4.07
C ALA A 126 8.62 14.98 -3.90
N THR A 127 7.92 15.40 -4.94
CA THR A 127 7.13 16.64 -4.93
C THR A 127 5.96 16.62 -3.95
N ALA A 128 5.61 15.45 -3.42
CA ALA A 128 4.60 15.28 -2.37
C ALA A 128 5.03 15.86 -1.01
N GLY A 129 6.30 16.29 -0.86
CA GLY A 129 6.84 16.89 0.38
C GLY A 129 7.40 15.87 1.36
N PHE A 130 7.44 14.60 1.00
CA PHE A 130 8.06 13.52 1.78
C PHE A 130 8.66 12.46 0.83
N PRO A 131 9.68 11.70 1.27
CA PRO A 131 10.33 10.69 0.44
C PRO A 131 9.40 9.51 0.17
N GLN A 132 9.45 8.99 -1.05
CA GLN A 132 8.63 7.90 -1.53
C GLN A 132 9.47 6.83 -2.22
N MET A 133 9.10 5.58 -2.09
CA MET A 133 9.57 4.48 -2.92
C MET A 133 8.38 3.61 -3.30
N TYR A 134 8.50 2.88 -4.42
CA TYR A 134 7.42 2.07 -4.96
C TYR A 134 7.92 0.70 -5.35
N ILE A 135 7.13 -0.32 -5.07
CA ILE A 135 7.35 -1.71 -5.46
C ILE A 135 6.06 -2.36 -5.94
N LEU A 136 6.18 -3.54 -6.52
CA LEU A 136 5.05 -4.42 -6.82
C LEU A 136 5.02 -5.58 -5.84
N ASP A 137 3.80 -5.95 -5.42
CA ASP A 137 3.57 -7.26 -4.80
C ASP A 137 3.57 -8.38 -5.85
N PRO A 138 3.51 -9.67 -5.47
CA PRO A 138 3.50 -10.79 -6.40
C PRO A 138 2.34 -10.81 -7.41
N ASP A 139 1.23 -10.15 -7.10
CA ASP A 139 0.06 -10.01 -7.98
C ASP A 139 0.00 -8.62 -8.65
N ARG A 140 1.12 -7.86 -8.56
CA ARG A 140 1.36 -6.56 -9.21
C ARG A 140 0.55 -5.40 -8.64
N HIS A 141 0.06 -5.49 -7.40
CA HIS A 141 -0.42 -4.33 -6.69
C HIS A 141 0.75 -3.39 -6.42
N ILE A 142 0.55 -2.11 -6.66
CA ILE A 142 1.55 -1.10 -6.36
C ILE A 142 1.47 -0.75 -4.88
N ILE A 143 2.63 -0.74 -4.25
CA ILE A 143 2.80 -0.34 -2.86
C ILE A 143 3.73 0.86 -2.84
N GLU A 144 3.24 1.99 -2.32
CA GLU A 144 4.08 3.10 -1.93
C GLU A 144 4.57 2.85 -0.50
N ILE A 145 5.87 3.02 -0.30
CA ILE A 145 6.48 3.06 1.03
C ILE A 145 7.07 4.46 1.20
N ASN A 146 6.67 5.16 2.25
CA ASN A 146 7.15 6.52 2.50
C ASN A 146 7.63 6.70 3.94
N ALA A 147 8.34 7.78 4.19
CA ALA A 147 8.75 8.20 5.53
C ALA A 147 8.44 9.69 5.72
N ALA A 148 8.56 10.19 6.94
CA ALA A 148 8.37 11.60 7.20
C ALA A 148 9.46 12.45 6.51
N GLU A 149 10.70 11.94 6.52
CA GLU A 149 11.86 12.57 5.94
C GLU A 149 12.86 11.53 5.41
N ALA A 150 13.78 11.96 4.55
CA ALA A 150 14.95 11.18 4.14
C ALA A 150 16.18 12.02 4.43
N PRO A 151 16.96 11.70 5.47
CA PRO A 151 18.27 12.29 5.67
C PRO A 151 19.19 12.03 4.46
N PRO A 152 20.34 12.72 4.32
CA PRO A 152 21.28 12.43 3.24
C PRO A 152 21.55 10.93 3.12
N ALA A 153 21.59 10.41 1.88
CA ALA A 153 21.84 9.00 1.65
C ALA A 153 23.17 8.58 2.30
N PRO A 154 23.20 7.44 3.00
CA PRO A 154 24.47 6.91 3.49
C PRO A 154 25.41 6.60 2.32
N PRO A 155 26.74 6.72 2.50
CA PRO A 155 27.70 6.31 1.49
C PRO A 155 27.45 4.83 1.13
N ARG A 156 27.44 4.52 -0.16
CA ARG A 156 27.33 3.12 -0.60
C ARG A 156 28.57 2.38 -0.13
N ALA A 157 28.37 1.26 0.54
CA ALA A 157 29.45 0.33 0.77
C ALA A 157 29.96 -0.16 -0.58
N GLY A 158 31.25 0.03 -0.85
CA GLY A 158 31.93 -0.36 -2.08
C GLY A 158 32.02 -1.88 -2.23
#